data_e9c8e2954ff430d867e87333d6a60d4e
#
_entry.id   e9c8e2954ff430d867e87333d6a60d4e
#
_cell.length_a   1.000
_cell.length_b   1.000
_cell.length_c   1.000
_cell.angle_alpha   90.00
_cell.angle_beta   90.00
_cell.angle_gamma   90.00
#
_symmetry.space_group_name_H-M   'P 1'
#
loop_
_entity.id
_entity.type
_entity.pdbx_description
1 polymer ?
#
loop_
_entity_poly.entity_id
_entity_poly.type
_entity_poly.pdbx_seq_one_letter_code
_entity_poly.pdbx_strand_id
1 'polypeptide(L)'
;MKGKSDVMRTLAFAGGDKYVGEWSDGKENGHGTYAFVGGDKYVGDWRDSKRNGRGTQTYSDGGSYVGEWRDDKKHGRGTQTYSDGSSYAGEFRNDKRNGQGTLRWANGDKYVGEWRDNKENGQGTYVFADGDKYVGEVSDRKRNGRGTETYSDGREYVGEWTDGKRNGQGTLSRPNGQNYVGEFKDDLQSGQGTITWPNGQKYVGEFEDDKPNGQGTYSFPGGAKYVGEVKDGFYDGQGIYTSTEGWTQSGLWNRGKFVKADSSPGGNAHQ
;
A
#
# COMPACT_ATOMS: atom_id res chain seq x y z
N MET A 1 54.16 0.91 -25.53
CA MET A 1 53.68 -0.49 -25.56
C MET A 1 52.47 -0.51 -26.47
N LYS A 2 52.53 -1.30 -27.58
CA LYS A 2 51.36 -1.44 -28.47
C LYS A 2 50.31 -2.28 -27.72
N GLY A 3 49.13 -1.72 -27.48
CA GLY A 3 47.99 -2.50 -26.96
C GLY A 3 47.72 -3.67 -27.94
N LYS A 4 47.59 -4.89 -27.40
CA LYS A 4 47.10 -6.03 -28.16
C LYS A 4 45.69 -5.67 -28.64
N SER A 5 45.50 -5.75 -29.95
CA SER A 5 44.19 -5.57 -30.58
C SER A 5 43.21 -6.59 -30.04
N ASP A 6 42.01 -6.13 -29.64
CA ASP A 6 40.89 -7.01 -29.32
C ASP A 6 40.60 -7.91 -30.51
N VAL A 7 40.65 -9.25 -30.29
CA VAL A 7 40.48 -10.23 -31.35
C VAL A 7 39.15 -10.94 -31.14
N MET A 8 38.30 -10.90 -32.14
CA MET A 8 37.09 -11.72 -32.19
C MET A 8 37.43 -13.22 -32.19
N ARG A 9 36.92 -13.96 -31.22
CA ARG A 9 37.14 -15.40 -31.10
C ARG A 9 35.84 -16.13 -30.80
N THR A 10 35.82 -17.39 -31.24
CA THR A 10 34.83 -18.38 -30.82
C THR A 10 35.53 -19.39 -29.95
N LEU A 11 35.07 -19.60 -28.73
CA LEU A 11 35.56 -20.63 -27.83
C LEU A 11 34.40 -21.53 -27.40
N ALA A 12 34.59 -22.85 -27.51
CA ALA A 12 33.70 -23.82 -26.90
C ALA A 12 34.41 -24.42 -25.68
N PHE A 13 33.73 -24.38 -24.54
CA PHE A 13 34.24 -24.91 -23.27
C PHE A 13 33.92 -26.41 -23.15
N ALA A 14 34.71 -27.14 -22.38
CA ALA A 14 34.54 -28.59 -22.21
C ALA A 14 33.17 -28.98 -21.61
N GLY A 15 32.51 -28.06 -20.88
CA GLY A 15 31.18 -28.26 -20.33
C GLY A 15 30.02 -28.04 -21.30
N GLY A 16 30.30 -27.63 -22.56
CA GLY A 16 29.27 -27.35 -23.58
C GLY A 16 28.91 -25.89 -23.75
N ASP A 17 29.34 -25.02 -22.88
CA ASP A 17 29.17 -23.56 -23.01
C ASP A 17 29.95 -23.03 -24.22
N LYS A 18 29.52 -21.92 -24.79
CA LYS A 18 30.13 -21.27 -25.91
C LYS A 18 30.19 -19.76 -25.76
N TYR A 19 31.37 -19.17 -26.00
CA TYR A 19 31.56 -17.75 -26.12
C TYR A 19 31.94 -17.33 -27.53
N VAL A 20 31.35 -16.26 -28.02
CA VAL A 20 31.71 -15.58 -29.29
C VAL A 20 31.80 -14.10 -29.02
N GLY A 21 32.99 -13.53 -29.10
CA GLY A 21 33.20 -12.11 -28.79
C GLY A 21 34.64 -11.67 -28.76
N GLU A 22 34.86 -10.48 -28.24
CA GLU A 22 36.17 -9.85 -28.12
C GLU A 22 36.95 -10.41 -26.94
N TRP A 23 38.28 -10.54 -27.13
CA TRP A 23 39.21 -11.07 -26.14
C TRP A 23 40.41 -10.15 -25.97
N SER A 24 40.83 -9.93 -24.73
CA SER A 24 42.05 -9.27 -24.37
C SER A 24 42.77 -10.03 -23.26
N ASP A 25 44.09 -10.25 -23.39
CA ASP A 25 44.92 -10.94 -22.41
C ASP A 25 44.38 -12.32 -21.94
N GLY A 26 43.74 -13.06 -22.85
CA GLY A 26 43.21 -14.40 -22.57
C GLY A 26 41.88 -14.42 -21.84
N LYS A 27 41.22 -13.30 -21.72
CA LYS A 27 39.91 -13.13 -21.05
C LYS A 27 38.89 -12.56 -22.02
N GLU A 28 37.60 -12.83 -21.75
CA GLU A 28 36.47 -12.16 -22.40
C GLU A 28 36.52 -10.69 -22.03
N ASN A 29 36.58 -9.82 -23.01
CA ASN A 29 36.55 -8.37 -22.89
C ASN A 29 35.76 -7.78 -24.07
N GLY A 30 35.35 -6.51 -23.97
CA GLY A 30 34.57 -5.85 -25.02
C GLY A 30 33.18 -6.45 -25.16
N HIS A 31 32.70 -6.63 -26.40
CA HIS A 31 31.34 -7.11 -26.64
C HIS A 31 31.35 -8.60 -27.05
N GLY A 32 30.41 -9.38 -26.47
CA GLY A 32 30.35 -10.82 -26.76
C GLY A 32 29.02 -11.48 -26.40
N THR A 33 28.88 -12.69 -26.92
CA THR A 33 27.74 -13.59 -26.65
C THR A 33 28.24 -14.82 -25.93
N TYR A 34 27.64 -15.13 -24.78
CA TYR A 34 27.87 -16.38 -24.05
C TYR A 34 26.57 -17.20 -24.07
N ALA A 35 26.67 -18.42 -24.60
CA ALA A 35 25.58 -19.38 -24.58
C ALA A 35 25.92 -20.49 -23.58
N PHE A 36 25.08 -20.63 -22.57
CA PHE A 36 25.20 -21.66 -21.54
C PHE A 36 24.53 -22.95 -21.99
N VAL A 37 25.11 -24.08 -21.63
CA VAL A 37 24.58 -25.42 -21.98
C VAL A 37 23.15 -25.64 -21.50
N GLY A 38 22.75 -24.97 -20.38
CA GLY A 38 21.38 -24.99 -19.83
C GLY A 38 20.33 -24.20 -20.62
N GLY A 39 20.74 -23.56 -21.74
CA GLY A 39 19.84 -22.77 -22.59
C GLY A 39 19.81 -21.28 -22.28
N ASP A 40 20.41 -20.83 -21.20
CA ASP A 40 20.59 -19.41 -20.92
C ASP A 40 21.53 -18.77 -21.96
N LYS A 41 21.36 -17.47 -22.21
CA LYS A 41 22.21 -16.72 -23.14
C LYS A 41 22.43 -15.29 -22.63
N TYR A 42 23.68 -14.84 -22.65
CA TYR A 42 24.03 -13.46 -22.44
C TYR A 42 24.62 -12.83 -23.71
N VAL A 43 24.19 -11.61 -24.01
CA VAL A 43 24.75 -10.77 -25.09
C VAL A 43 25.02 -9.39 -24.52
N GLY A 44 26.24 -8.93 -24.53
CA GLY A 44 26.59 -7.64 -23.96
C GLY A 44 28.06 -7.44 -23.68
N ASP A 45 28.35 -6.49 -22.81
CA ASP A 45 29.71 -6.06 -22.51
C ASP A 45 30.36 -6.92 -21.44
N TRP A 46 31.64 -7.15 -21.61
CA TRP A 46 32.50 -8.01 -20.78
C TRP A 46 33.72 -7.23 -20.32
N ARG A 47 34.19 -7.50 -19.12
CA ARG A 47 35.45 -7.04 -18.58
C ARG A 47 36.09 -8.15 -17.72
N ASP A 48 37.31 -8.55 -18.04
CA ASP A 48 38.03 -9.57 -17.28
C ASP A 48 37.20 -10.82 -17.01
N SER A 49 36.56 -11.37 -18.06
CA SER A 49 35.68 -12.54 -18.02
C SER A 49 34.40 -12.38 -17.17
N LYS A 50 33.99 -11.16 -16.87
CA LYS A 50 32.74 -10.84 -16.14
C LYS A 50 31.82 -9.98 -16.99
N ARG A 51 30.52 -10.21 -16.88
CA ARG A 51 29.50 -9.29 -17.43
C ARG A 51 29.67 -7.94 -16.77
N ASN A 52 29.86 -6.89 -17.57
CA ASN A 52 30.13 -5.54 -17.09
C ASN A 52 29.72 -4.55 -18.17
N GLY A 53 29.05 -3.46 -17.81
CA GLY A 53 28.46 -2.55 -18.79
C GLY A 53 27.02 -2.89 -19.12
N ARG A 54 26.62 -2.84 -20.39
CA ARG A 54 25.24 -3.15 -20.83
C ARG A 54 25.15 -4.55 -21.44
N GLY A 55 24.01 -5.20 -21.17
CA GLY A 55 23.78 -6.53 -21.75
C GLY A 55 22.38 -7.06 -21.55
N THR A 56 22.08 -8.10 -22.32
CA THR A 56 20.83 -8.85 -22.27
C THR A 56 21.13 -10.29 -21.83
N GLN A 57 20.53 -10.70 -20.74
CA GLN A 57 20.47 -12.11 -20.31
C GLN A 57 19.09 -12.66 -20.67
N THR A 58 19.05 -13.74 -21.43
CA THR A 58 17.83 -14.54 -21.66
C THR A 58 17.97 -15.82 -20.86
N TYR A 59 16.91 -16.18 -20.14
CA TYR A 59 16.87 -17.39 -19.33
C TYR A 59 16.12 -18.51 -20.07
N SER A 60 16.47 -19.74 -19.80
CA SER A 60 15.85 -20.93 -20.41
C SER A 60 14.38 -21.11 -20.03
N ASP A 61 13.95 -20.50 -18.92
CA ASP A 61 12.55 -20.46 -18.47
C ASP A 61 11.68 -19.45 -19.22
N GLY A 62 12.23 -18.68 -20.17
CA GLY A 62 11.58 -17.62 -20.93
C GLY A 62 11.69 -16.22 -20.32
N GLY A 63 12.27 -16.10 -19.13
CA GLY A 63 12.57 -14.81 -18.52
C GLY A 63 13.72 -14.09 -19.24
N SER A 64 13.88 -12.78 -18.96
CA SER A 64 15.01 -12.00 -19.50
C SER A 64 15.37 -10.82 -18.60
N TYR A 65 16.62 -10.38 -18.70
CA TYR A 65 17.06 -9.10 -18.13
C TYR A 65 17.80 -8.30 -19.20
N VAL A 66 17.42 -7.05 -19.35
CA VAL A 66 18.08 -6.06 -20.22
C VAL A 66 18.49 -4.88 -19.36
N GLY A 67 19.79 -4.60 -19.24
CA GLY A 67 20.23 -3.51 -18.38
C GLY A 67 21.72 -3.49 -18.12
N GLU A 68 22.08 -2.79 -17.06
CA GLU A 68 23.46 -2.61 -16.63
C GLU A 68 23.93 -3.76 -15.75
N TRP A 69 25.20 -4.10 -15.91
CA TRP A 69 25.90 -5.17 -15.20
C TRP A 69 27.18 -4.65 -14.57
N ARG A 70 27.53 -5.17 -13.41
CA ARG A 70 28.80 -4.95 -12.74
C ARG A 70 29.27 -6.22 -12.06
N ASP A 71 30.46 -6.72 -12.46
CA ASP A 71 31.07 -7.93 -11.89
C ASP A 71 30.08 -9.10 -11.79
N ASP A 72 29.45 -9.45 -12.93
CA ASP A 72 28.43 -10.49 -13.11
C ASP A 72 27.09 -10.27 -12.43
N LYS A 73 26.89 -9.11 -11.78
CA LYS A 73 25.65 -8.79 -11.08
C LYS A 73 24.85 -7.72 -11.81
N LYS A 74 23.54 -7.85 -11.81
CA LYS A 74 22.64 -6.78 -12.25
C LYS A 74 22.90 -5.55 -11.40
N HIS A 75 23.06 -4.40 -12.05
CA HIS A 75 23.39 -3.13 -11.42
C HIS A 75 22.81 -1.98 -12.21
N GLY A 76 22.73 -0.75 -11.61
CA GLY A 76 22.19 0.39 -12.34
C GLY A 76 20.75 0.17 -12.82
N ARG A 77 20.42 0.69 -14.00
CA ARG A 77 19.07 0.59 -14.55
C ARG A 77 18.92 -0.64 -15.45
N GLY A 78 17.74 -1.28 -15.33
CA GLY A 78 17.40 -2.42 -16.15
C GLY A 78 15.93 -2.80 -16.12
N THR A 79 15.57 -3.71 -17.03
CA THR A 79 14.25 -4.33 -17.11
C THR A 79 14.41 -5.83 -16.97
N GLN A 80 13.74 -6.41 -15.99
CA GLN A 80 13.61 -7.85 -15.79
C GLN A 80 12.20 -8.27 -16.19
N THR A 81 12.11 -9.22 -17.12
CA THR A 81 10.86 -9.95 -17.40
C THR A 81 10.96 -11.33 -16.78
N TYR A 82 9.90 -11.79 -16.14
CA TYR A 82 9.85 -13.11 -15.51
C TYR A 82 9.04 -14.08 -16.37
N SER A 83 9.24 -15.37 -16.15
CA SER A 83 8.55 -16.44 -16.90
C SER A 83 7.02 -16.44 -16.72
N ASP A 84 6.53 -15.89 -15.62
CA ASP A 84 5.09 -15.75 -15.34
C ASP A 84 4.44 -14.54 -16.06
N GLY A 85 5.21 -13.76 -16.82
CA GLY A 85 4.78 -12.55 -17.51
C GLY A 85 4.88 -11.27 -16.67
N SER A 86 5.25 -11.36 -15.40
CA SER A 86 5.54 -10.19 -14.57
C SER A 86 6.78 -9.45 -15.11
N SER A 87 6.88 -8.15 -14.82
CA SER A 87 8.08 -7.39 -15.22
C SER A 87 8.43 -6.31 -14.21
N TYR A 88 9.72 -6.10 -14.02
CA TYR A 88 10.27 -4.99 -13.24
C TYR A 88 11.14 -4.11 -14.12
N ALA A 89 10.91 -2.81 -14.09
CA ALA A 89 11.76 -1.79 -14.74
C ALA A 89 12.20 -0.77 -13.69
N GLY A 90 13.50 -0.66 -13.43
CA GLY A 90 14.00 0.22 -12.39
C GLY A 90 15.47 -0.02 -12.08
N GLU A 91 15.86 0.38 -10.88
CA GLU A 91 17.22 0.31 -10.40
C GLU A 91 17.53 -1.04 -9.73
N PHE A 92 18.75 -1.51 -9.98
CA PHE A 92 19.32 -2.73 -9.38
C PHE A 92 20.62 -2.42 -8.66
N ARG A 93 20.85 -3.14 -7.59
CA ARG A 93 22.12 -3.15 -6.88
C ARG A 93 22.46 -4.55 -6.43
N ASN A 94 23.55 -5.12 -6.99
CA ASN A 94 24.01 -6.48 -6.67
C ASN A 94 22.88 -7.52 -6.80
N ASP A 95 22.26 -7.62 -7.98
CA ASP A 95 21.15 -8.49 -8.34
C ASP A 95 19.79 -8.20 -7.67
N LYS A 96 19.73 -7.24 -6.76
CA LYS A 96 18.52 -6.89 -6.04
C LYS A 96 17.89 -5.63 -6.61
N ARG A 97 16.56 -5.56 -6.68
CA ARG A 97 15.81 -4.33 -6.93
C ARG A 97 16.10 -3.36 -5.79
N ASN A 98 16.48 -2.13 -6.15
CA ASN A 98 16.89 -1.09 -5.19
C ASN A 98 16.68 0.28 -5.83
N GLY A 99 16.39 1.34 -5.06
CA GLY A 99 16.09 2.65 -5.61
C GLY A 99 14.69 2.75 -6.20
N GLN A 100 14.52 3.48 -7.31
CA GLN A 100 13.21 3.68 -7.95
C GLN A 100 12.91 2.58 -8.98
N GLY A 101 11.66 2.12 -8.99
CA GLY A 101 11.24 1.11 -9.96
C GLY A 101 9.75 0.88 -10.06
N THR A 102 9.39 0.23 -11.16
CA THR A 102 8.02 -0.20 -11.47
C THR A 102 7.97 -1.71 -11.58
N LEU A 103 7.16 -2.35 -10.77
CA LEU A 103 6.80 -3.76 -10.91
C LEU A 103 5.38 -3.85 -11.49
N ARG A 104 5.21 -4.70 -12.48
CA ARG A 104 3.91 -5.12 -13.01
C ARG A 104 3.78 -6.61 -12.81
N TRP A 105 2.73 -7.02 -12.10
CA TRP A 105 2.43 -8.44 -11.91
C TRP A 105 1.60 -8.99 -13.07
N ALA A 106 1.64 -10.29 -13.27
CA ALA A 106 0.90 -10.98 -14.31
C ALA A 106 -0.63 -10.82 -14.19
N ASN A 107 -1.13 -10.61 -12.98
CA ASN A 107 -2.55 -10.37 -12.71
C ASN A 107 -3.02 -8.95 -13.07
N GLY A 108 -2.12 -8.07 -13.51
CA GLY A 108 -2.42 -6.68 -13.87
C GLY A 108 -2.11 -5.65 -12.79
N ASP A 109 -1.83 -6.06 -11.57
CA ASP A 109 -1.41 -5.13 -10.51
C ASP A 109 -0.10 -4.44 -10.87
N LYS A 110 0.10 -3.25 -10.31
CA LYS A 110 1.31 -2.46 -10.53
C LYS A 110 1.75 -1.76 -9.26
N TYR A 111 3.04 -1.77 -8.98
CA TYR A 111 3.67 -0.90 -8.00
C TYR A 111 4.68 0.03 -8.67
N VAL A 112 4.66 1.30 -8.29
CA VAL A 112 5.63 2.32 -8.69
C VAL A 112 6.14 3.00 -7.44
N GLY A 113 7.43 2.94 -7.17
CA GLY A 113 7.96 3.55 -5.95
C GLY A 113 9.37 3.09 -5.61
N GLU A 114 9.69 3.25 -4.34
CA GLU A 114 10.99 2.92 -3.78
C GLU A 114 11.13 1.44 -3.46
N TRP A 115 12.36 0.95 -3.63
CA TRP A 115 12.75 -0.44 -3.42
C TRP A 115 13.98 -0.53 -2.55
N ARG A 116 14.00 -1.50 -1.65
CA ARG A 116 15.17 -1.87 -0.87
C ARG A 116 15.29 -3.40 -0.79
N ASP A 117 16.42 -3.93 -1.26
CA ASP A 117 16.74 -5.36 -1.19
C ASP A 117 15.60 -6.29 -1.66
N ASN A 118 15.04 -6.01 -2.85
CA ASN A 118 13.91 -6.72 -3.49
C ASN A 118 12.53 -6.49 -2.85
N LYS A 119 12.39 -5.63 -1.85
CA LYS A 119 11.12 -5.30 -1.21
C LYS A 119 10.70 -3.88 -1.56
N GLU A 120 9.41 -3.66 -1.71
CA GLU A 120 8.79 -2.34 -1.75
C GLU A 120 9.01 -1.67 -0.39
N ASN A 121 9.54 -0.43 -0.43
CA ASN A 121 9.90 0.31 0.78
C ASN A 121 9.95 1.81 0.47
N GLY A 122 9.58 2.68 1.41
CA GLY A 122 9.53 4.12 1.20
C GLY A 122 8.22 4.58 0.55
N GLN A 123 8.28 5.62 -0.28
CA GLN A 123 7.09 6.15 -0.94
C GLN A 123 6.74 5.33 -2.19
N GLY A 124 5.44 5.03 -2.35
CA GLY A 124 4.99 4.25 -3.49
C GLY A 124 3.52 4.39 -3.84
N THR A 125 3.19 3.89 -5.02
CA THR A 125 1.84 3.80 -5.54
C THR A 125 1.56 2.36 -5.95
N TYR A 126 0.56 1.74 -5.34
CA TYR A 126 -0.07 0.52 -5.86
C TYR A 126 -1.28 0.88 -6.72
N VAL A 127 -1.43 0.22 -7.84
CA VAL A 127 -2.64 0.23 -8.66
C VAL A 127 -3.01 -1.24 -8.85
N PHE A 128 -4.16 -1.60 -8.33
CA PHE A 128 -4.69 -2.96 -8.40
C PHE A 128 -5.52 -3.17 -9.67
N ALA A 129 -5.60 -4.40 -10.13
CA ALA A 129 -6.31 -4.75 -11.36
C ALA A 129 -7.83 -4.50 -11.27
N ASP A 130 -8.39 -4.50 -10.07
CA ASP A 130 -9.81 -4.19 -9.78
C ASP A 130 -10.11 -2.69 -9.78
N GLY A 131 -9.09 -1.84 -9.93
CA GLY A 131 -9.19 -0.38 -9.99
C GLY A 131 -8.89 0.34 -8.67
N ASP A 132 -8.66 -0.38 -7.59
CA ASP A 132 -8.22 0.22 -6.33
C ASP A 132 -6.83 0.83 -6.48
N LYS A 133 -6.55 1.88 -5.72
CA LYS A 133 -5.26 2.57 -5.75
C LYS A 133 -4.83 3.01 -4.36
N TYR A 134 -3.59 2.71 -4.01
CA TYR A 134 -2.95 3.25 -2.82
C TYR A 134 -1.79 4.17 -3.18
N VAL A 135 -1.65 5.28 -2.48
CA VAL A 135 -0.50 6.22 -2.58
C VAL A 135 -0.04 6.54 -1.17
N GLY A 136 1.19 6.22 -0.83
CA GLY A 136 1.70 6.49 0.52
C GLY A 136 2.96 5.72 0.87
N GLU A 137 3.20 5.64 2.16
CA GLU A 137 4.36 4.94 2.71
C GLU A 137 4.16 3.42 2.68
N VAL A 138 5.22 2.72 2.35
CA VAL A 138 5.29 1.26 2.29
C VAL A 138 6.52 0.80 3.07
N SER A 139 6.39 -0.24 3.86
CA SER A 139 7.49 -0.90 4.55
C SER A 139 7.35 -2.40 4.39
N ASP A 140 8.42 -3.05 3.93
CA ASP A 140 8.48 -4.50 3.74
C ASP A 140 7.27 -5.07 2.97
N ARG A 141 6.85 -4.40 1.86
CA ARG A 141 5.71 -4.75 1.00
C ARG A 141 4.33 -4.51 1.61
N LYS A 142 4.23 -3.82 2.73
CA LYS A 142 2.95 -3.50 3.38
C LYS A 142 2.74 -1.99 3.43
N ARG A 143 1.50 -1.55 3.27
CA ARG A 143 1.11 -0.16 3.56
C ARG A 143 1.48 0.14 5.02
N ASN A 144 2.17 1.25 5.23
CA ASN A 144 2.66 1.67 6.55
C ASN A 144 2.76 3.19 6.59
N GLY A 145 2.76 3.81 7.78
CA GLY A 145 2.81 5.26 7.89
C GLY A 145 1.57 5.94 7.32
N ARG A 146 1.72 7.02 6.59
CA ARG A 146 0.60 7.77 6.00
C ARG A 146 0.34 7.41 4.56
N GLY A 147 -0.95 7.32 4.19
CA GLY A 147 -1.33 7.02 2.82
C GLY A 147 -2.78 7.29 2.50
N THR A 148 -3.08 7.34 1.21
CA THR A 148 -4.42 7.47 0.64
C THR A 148 -4.75 6.20 -0.13
N GLU A 149 -5.88 5.59 0.16
CA GLU A 149 -6.44 4.50 -0.64
C GLU A 149 -7.75 4.99 -1.27
N THR A 150 -7.81 4.93 -2.59
CA THR A 150 -9.02 5.20 -3.39
C THR A 150 -9.52 3.86 -3.90
N TYR A 151 -10.77 3.52 -3.56
CA TYR A 151 -11.40 2.27 -3.95
C TYR A 151 -12.17 2.44 -5.27
N SER A 152 -12.26 1.39 -6.05
CA SER A 152 -12.97 1.34 -7.33
C SER A 152 -14.48 1.64 -7.18
N ASP A 153 -15.05 1.41 -6.00
CA ASP A 153 -16.43 1.78 -5.65
C ASP A 153 -16.62 3.26 -5.28
N GLY A 154 -15.55 4.06 -5.34
CA GLY A 154 -15.54 5.50 -5.07
C GLY A 154 -15.35 5.88 -3.60
N ARG A 155 -15.13 4.93 -2.70
CA ARG A 155 -14.67 5.25 -1.34
C ARG A 155 -13.23 5.78 -1.38
N GLU A 156 -12.90 6.62 -0.40
CA GLU A 156 -11.53 7.09 -0.18
C GLU A 156 -11.18 7.04 1.30
N TYR A 157 -10.02 6.51 1.61
CA TYR A 157 -9.43 6.59 2.93
C TYR A 157 -8.14 7.39 2.88
N VAL A 158 -8.00 8.37 3.77
CA VAL A 158 -6.79 9.16 3.98
C VAL A 158 -6.41 9.06 5.45
N GLY A 159 -5.27 8.46 5.77
CA GLY A 159 -4.92 8.27 7.17
C GLY A 159 -3.67 7.43 7.39
N GLU A 160 -3.60 6.89 8.60
CA GLU A 160 -2.47 6.10 9.08
C GLU A 160 -2.68 4.61 8.82
N TRP A 161 -1.57 3.93 8.57
CA TRP A 161 -1.50 2.51 8.22
C TRP A 161 -0.44 1.81 9.06
N THR A 162 -0.74 0.60 9.49
CA THR A 162 0.21 -0.28 10.15
C THR A 162 0.05 -1.70 9.62
N ASP A 163 1.13 -2.30 9.13
CA ASP A 163 1.14 -3.68 8.60
C ASP A 163 0.07 -3.98 7.55
N GLY A 164 -0.26 -2.99 6.71
CA GLY A 164 -1.24 -3.13 5.63
C GLY A 164 -2.68 -2.81 6.02
N LYS A 165 -2.96 -2.49 7.28
CA LYS A 165 -4.29 -2.15 7.81
C LYS A 165 -4.39 -0.68 8.17
N ARG A 166 -5.59 -0.10 8.07
CA ARG A 166 -5.91 1.24 8.59
C ARG A 166 -5.79 1.19 10.12
N ASN A 167 -5.01 2.12 10.66
CA ASN A 167 -4.71 2.17 12.09
C ASN A 167 -4.39 3.63 12.47
N GLY A 168 -4.73 4.08 13.68
CA GLY A 168 -4.52 5.48 14.08
C GLY A 168 -5.56 6.43 13.49
N GLN A 169 -5.18 7.66 13.20
CA GLN A 169 -6.11 8.70 12.73
C GLN A 169 -6.34 8.62 11.23
N GLY A 170 -7.61 8.79 10.83
CA GLY A 170 -7.96 8.78 9.41
C GLY A 170 -9.32 9.39 9.09
N THR A 171 -9.51 9.61 7.79
CA THR A 171 -10.77 10.05 7.18
C THR A 171 -11.22 8.99 6.17
N LEU A 172 -12.46 8.52 6.30
CA LEU A 172 -13.08 7.64 5.32
C LEU A 172 -14.29 8.33 4.70
N SER A 173 -14.18 8.69 3.43
CA SER A 173 -15.25 9.29 2.63
C SER A 173 -15.95 8.20 1.80
N ARG A 174 -17.28 8.27 1.72
CA ARG A 174 -18.09 7.34 0.92
C ARG A 174 -18.82 8.06 -0.21
N PRO A 175 -19.07 7.41 -1.36
CA PRO A 175 -19.73 8.03 -2.52
C PRO A 175 -21.13 8.56 -2.23
N ASN A 176 -21.82 7.98 -1.24
CA ASN A 176 -23.14 8.44 -0.79
C ASN A 176 -23.09 9.74 0.01
N GLY A 177 -21.91 10.35 0.21
CA GLY A 177 -21.70 11.57 0.97
C GLY A 177 -21.52 11.39 2.48
N GLN A 178 -21.55 10.15 2.97
CA GLN A 178 -21.20 9.85 4.35
C GLN A 178 -19.69 10.00 4.56
N ASN A 179 -19.28 10.65 5.64
CA ASN A 179 -17.88 10.87 5.98
C ASN A 179 -17.61 10.51 7.45
N TYR A 180 -16.52 9.79 7.70
CA TYR A 180 -16.01 9.51 9.04
C TYR A 180 -14.63 10.13 9.21
N VAL A 181 -14.40 10.76 10.35
CA VAL A 181 -13.09 11.30 10.77
C VAL A 181 -12.84 10.83 12.19
N GLY A 182 -11.78 10.08 12.44
CA GLY A 182 -11.48 9.55 13.77
C GLY A 182 -10.47 8.44 13.77
N GLU A 183 -10.51 7.67 14.84
CA GLU A 183 -9.57 6.57 15.07
C GLU A 183 -9.98 5.32 14.33
N PHE A 184 -8.98 4.59 13.86
CA PHE A 184 -9.08 3.26 13.26
C PHE A 184 -8.21 2.27 14.04
N LYS A 185 -8.66 1.06 14.13
CA LYS A 185 -7.90 -0.08 14.66
C LYS A 185 -8.19 -1.32 13.84
N ASP A 186 -7.15 -1.90 13.24
CA ASP A 186 -7.23 -3.12 12.43
C ASP A 186 -8.33 -3.06 11.34
N ASP A 187 -8.38 -1.95 10.58
CA ASP A 187 -9.35 -1.62 9.54
C ASP A 187 -10.76 -1.19 10.01
N LEU A 188 -11.06 -1.23 11.30
CA LEU A 188 -12.35 -0.85 11.87
C LEU A 188 -12.30 0.56 12.47
N GLN A 189 -13.40 1.32 12.37
CA GLN A 189 -13.59 2.57 13.11
C GLN A 189 -13.66 2.24 14.61
N SER A 190 -12.86 2.91 15.41
CA SER A 190 -12.69 2.64 16.83
C SER A 190 -12.37 3.93 17.58
N GLY A 191 -12.44 3.94 18.92
CA GLY A 191 -12.08 5.09 19.74
C GLY A 191 -12.93 6.32 19.46
N GLN A 192 -12.32 7.51 19.48
CA GLN A 192 -13.05 8.76 19.27
C GLN A 192 -13.19 9.08 17.79
N GLY A 193 -14.40 9.48 17.37
CA GLY A 193 -14.65 9.82 16.00
C GLY A 193 -15.88 10.69 15.76
N THR A 194 -15.97 11.14 14.52
CA THR A 194 -17.11 11.89 14.00
C THR A 194 -17.60 11.25 12.72
N ILE A 195 -18.88 10.91 12.65
CA ILE A 195 -19.54 10.56 11.40
C ILE A 195 -20.53 11.65 11.02
N THR A 196 -20.53 12.04 9.74
CA THR A 196 -21.49 12.98 9.15
C THR A 196 -22.23 12.28 8.03
N TRP A 197 -23.55 12.34 8.03
CA TRP A 197 -24.41 11.77 6.99
C TRP A 197 -24.84 12.82 5.96
N PRO A 198 -25.21 12.40 4.75
CA PRO A 198 -25.62 13.30 3.67
C PRO A 198 -26.82 14.20 4.03
N ASN A 199 -27.69 13.73 4.90
CA ASN A 199 -28.84 14.49 5.40
C ASN A 199 -28.49 15.57 6.41
N GLY A 200 -27.19 15.76 6.73
CA GLY A 200 -26.70 16.73 7.71
C GLY A 200 -26.72 16.24 9.16
N GLN A 201 -27.17 15.03 9.42
CA GLN A 201 -27.02 14.41 10.74
C GLN A 201 -25.54 14.17 11.03
N LYS A 202 -25.15 14.30 12.31
CA LYS A 202 -23.78 14.10 12.77
C LYS A 202 -23.77 13.33 14.09
N TYR A 203 -22.82 12.44 14.25
CA TYR A 203 -22.47 11.83 15.54
C TYR A 203 -21.02 12.18 15.89
N VAL A 204 -20.78 12.52 17.13
CA VAL A 204 -19.44 12.73 17.72
C VAL A 204 -19.38 11.93 19.00
N GLY A 205 -18.43 11.03 19.12
CA GLY A 205 -18.29 10.17 20.30
C GLY A 205 -17.47 8.93 20.04
N GLU A 206 -17.72 7.94 20.87
CA GLU A 206 -17.00 6.68 20.85
C GLU A 206 -17.51 5.73 19.77
N PHE A 207 -16.59 4.96 19.21
CA PHE A 207 -16.83 3.93 18.21
C PHE A 207 -16.20 2.61 18.65
N GLU A 208 -16.87 1.52 18.34
CA GLU A 208 -16.38 0.16 18.49
C GLU A 208 -16.89 -0.66 17.29
N ASP A 209 -15.98 -1.35 16.60
CA ASP A 209 -16.27 -2.23 15.45
C ASP A 209 -17.18 -1.56 14.39
N ASP A 210 -16.73 -0.39 13.88
CA ASP A 210 -17.41 0.43 12.86
C ASP A 210 -18.75 1.08 13.31
N LYS A 211 -19.14 0.96 14.56
CA LYS A 211 -20.41 1.49 15.08
C LYS A 211 -20.21 2.52 16.17
N PRO A 212 -21.08 3.56 16.25
CA PRO A 212 -21.21 4.37 17.44
C PRO A 212 -21.51 3.49 18.66
N ASN A 213 -20.64 3.56 19.69
CA ASN A 213 -20.75 2.75 20.90
C ASN A 213 -20.04 3.47 22.05
N GLY A 214 -20.67 3.61 23.23
CA GLY A 214 -20.17 4.38 24.36
C GLY A 214 -20.81 5.75 24.47
N GLN A 215 -20.08 6.75 24.92
CA GLN A 215 -20.60 8.11 25.10
C GLN A 215 -20.54 8.91 23.79
N GLY A 216 -21.62 9.63 23.50
CA GLY A 216 -21.63 10.43 22.29
C GLY A 216 -22.77 11.44 22.17
N THR A 217 -22.70 12.18 21.09
CA THR A 217 -23.65 13.19 20.72
C THR A 217 -24.16 13.00 19.32
N TYR A 218 -25.44 12.78 19.14
CA TYR A 218 -26.12 12.94 17.85
C TYR A 218 -26.65 14.38 17.73
N SER A 219 -26.39 14.99 16.58
CA SER A 219 -26.97 16.29 16.18
C SER A 219 -27.74 16.11 14.88
N PHE A 220 -28.91 16.69 14.81
CA PHE A 220 -29.83 16.59 13.68
C PHE A 220 -30.00 17.91 12.95
N PRO A 221 -30.31 17.92 11.66
CA PRO A 221 -30.79 19.13 10.99
C PRO A 221 -31.97 19.73 11.73
N GLY A 222 -31.99 21.07 11.87
CA GLY A 222 -33.02 21.76 12.62
C GLY A 222 -32.76 21.94 14.11
N GLY A 223 -31.62 21.37 14.64
CA GLY A 223 -31.12 21.68 15.97
C GLY A 223 -31.48 20.67 17.07
N ALA A 224 -32.26 19.64 16.76
CA ALA A 224 -32.46 18.56 17.74
C ALA A 224 -31.13 17.85 18.04
N LYS A 225 -31.00 17.34 19.28
CA LYS A 225 -29.76 16.75 19.77
C LYS A 225 -30.01 15.61 20.75
N TYR A 226 -29.21 14.59 20.73
CA TYR A 226 -29.10 13.58 21.78
C TYR A 226 -27.68 13.59 22.37
N VAL A 227 -27.56 13.54 23.68
CA VAL A 227 -26.29 13.41 24.41
C VAL A 227 -26.42 12.28 25.41
N GLY A 228 -25.58 11.27 25.34
CA GLY A 228 -25.66 10.17 26.29
C GLY A 228 -25.03 8.88 25.77
N GLU A 229 -25.43 7.79 26.39
CA GLU A 229 -24.95 6.45 26.05
C GLU A 229 -25.55 5.97 24.72
N VAL A 230 -24.70 5.36 23.92
CA VAL A 230 -25.04 4.80 22.60
C VAL A 230 -24.53 3.36 22.55
N LYS A 231 -25.30 2.46 21.98
CA LYS A 231 -24.92 1.08 21.74
C LYS A 231 -25.39 0.64 20.36
N ASP A 232 -24.46 0.07 19.57
CA ASP A 232 -24.72 -0.36 18.19
C ASP A 232 -25.37 0.72 17.30
N GLY A 233 -25.08 2.00 17.56
CA GLY A 233 -25.63 3.14 16.83
C GLY A 233 -27.00 3.65 17.33
N PHE A 234 -27.58 3.06 18.36
CA PHE A 234 -28.83 3.46 18.97
C PHE A 234 -28.60 4.17 20.30
N TYR A 235 -29.49 5.11 20.68
CA TYR A 235 -29.54 5.60 22.06
C TYR A 235 -29.84 4.43 22.97
N ASP A 236 -28.97 4.15 23.92
CA ASP A 236 -29.10 2.98 24.81
C ASP A 236 -28.34 3.27 26.11
N GLY A 237 -29.03 3.28 27.24
CA GLY A 237 -28.52 3.74 28.52
C GLY A 237 -29.02 5.15 28.91
N GLN A 238 -28.26 5.85 29.70
CA GLN A 238 -28.61 7.20 30.15
C GLN A 238 -28.35 8.25 29.09
N GLY A 239 -29.32 9.17 28.89
CA GLY A 239 -29.15 10.22 27.91
C GLY A 239 -30.21 11.30 27.93
N ILE A 240 -29.91 12.41 27.27
CA ILE A 240 -30.77 13.60 27.16
C ILE A 240 -31.04 13.87 25.69
N TYR A 241 -32.29 13.82 25.31
CA TYR A 241 -32.74 14.32 24.02
C TYR A 241 -33.28 15.76 24.18
N THR A 242 -32.87 16.64 23.28
CA THR A 242 -33.37 18.00 23.14
C THR A 242 -34.05 18.15 21.79
N SER A 243 -35.30 18.57 21.73
CA SER A 243 -36.04 18.79 20.49
C SER A 243 -35.63 20.08 19.78
N THR A 244 -36.11 20.28 18.57
CA THR A 244 -35.98 21.54 17.82
C THR A 244 -36.69 22.71 18.49
N GLU A 245 -37.72 22.44 19.32
CA GLU A 245 -38.48 23.44 20.07
C GLU A 245 -37.87 23.73 21.44
N GLY A 246 -36.79 23.03 21.82
CA GLY A 246 -36.06 23.23 23.07
C GLY A 246 -36.55 22.41 24.26
N TRP A 247 -37.61 21.60 24.16
CA TRP A 247 -37.99 20.71 25.26
C TRP A 247 -36.98 19.53 25.36
N THR A 248 -36.80 19.03 26.58
CA THR A 248 -35.84 17.99 26.88
C THR A 248 -36.50 16.73 27.43
N GLN A 249 -35.90 15.56 27.16
CA GLN A 249 -36.30 14.30 27.71
C GLN A 249 -35.05 13.58 28.25
N SER A 250 -34.88 13.55 29.58
CA SER A 250 -33.74 12.99 30.28
C SER A 250 -34.13 11.68 30.96
N GLY A 251 -33.31 10.66 30.81
CA GLY A 251 -33.51 9.37 31.45
C GLY A 251 -32.97 8.19 30.67
N LEU A 252 -33.55 7.01 30.94
CA LEU A 252 -33.13 5.74 30.39
C LEU A 252 -33.70 5.52 28.97
N TRP A 253 -32.84 5.14 28.04
CA TRP A 253 -33.16 4.79 26.65
C TRP A 253 -32.84 3.32 26.39
N ASN A 254 -33.59 2.71 25.50
CA ASN A 254 -33.32 1.36 25.02
C ASN A 254 -33.58 1.28 23.51
N ARG A 255 -32.52 0.98 22.72
CA ARG A 255 -32.55 0.87 21.25
C ARG A 255 -33.30 2.01 20.58
N GLY A 256 -33.02 3.27 20.98
CA GLY A 256 -33.62 4.48 20.44
C GLY A 256 -34.97 4.87 21.01
N LYS A 257 -35.51 4.09 21.96
CA LYS A 257 -36.80 4.39 22.60
C LYS A 257 -36.60 4.85 24.04
N PHE A 258 -37.30 5.94 24.42
CA PHE A 258 -37.32 6.38 25.81
C PHE A 258 -38.09 5.40 26.69
N VAL A 259 -37.50 5.00 27.80
CA VAL A 259 -38.06 4.00 28.71
C VAL A 259 -38.56 4.61 30.00
N LYS A 260 -37.74 5.47 30.63
CA LYS A 260 -38.03 5.99 31.97
C LYS A 260 -37.31 7.32 32.18
N ALA A 261 -38.02 8.30 32.79
CA ALA A 261 -37.41 9.56 33.22
C ALA A 261 -36.47 9.35 34.42
N ASP A 262 -35.47 10.22 34.54
CA ASP A 262 -34.69 10.30 35.76
C ASP A 262 -35.62 10.61 36.95
N SER A 263 -35.40 9.95 38.06
CA SER A 263 -36.09 10.34 39.30
C SER A 263 -35.58 11.73 39.70
N SER A 264 -36.45 12.73 39.74
CA SER A 264 -36.10 14.03 40.32
C SER A 264 -35.52 13.84 41.73
N PRO A 265 -34.35 14.43 42.05
CA PRO A 265 -33.92 14.45 43.45
C PRO A 265 -35.04 15.10 44.27
N GLY A 266 -35.56 14.34 45.27
CA GLY A 266 -36.73 14.69 46.06
C GLY A 266 -36.69 16.14 46.53
N GLY A 267 -37.71 16.89 46.14
CA GLY A 267 -38.02 18.17 46.76
C GLY A 267 -38.31 17.92 48.25
N ASN A 268 -37.41 18.35 49.10
CA ASN A 268 -37.72 18.47 50.53
C ASN A 268 -38.90 19.44 50.65
N ALA A 269 -40.10 18.88 50.87
CA ALA A 269 -41.20 19.63 51.39
C ALA A 269 -40.82 20.07 52.80
N HIS A 270 -40.44 21.32 52.98
CA HIS A 270 -40.48 21.95 54.27
C HIS A 270 -41.95 22.29 54.57
N GLN A 271 -42.48 21.59 55.55
CA GLN A 271 -43.67 22.07 56.33
C GLN A 271 -43.27 23.19 57.20
#